data_0f6aab1eaeab334d229f2a0720e6a346
#
_entry.id   0f6aab1eaeab334d229f2a0720e6a346
#
_cell.length_a   1.000
_cell.length_b   1.000
_cell.length_c   1.000
_cell.angle_alpha   90.00
_cell.angle_beta   90.00
_cell.angle_gamma   90.00
#
_symmetry.space_group_name_H-M   'P 1'
#
loop_
_entity.id
_entity.type
_entity.pdbx_description
1 polymer ?
#
loop_
_entity_poly.entity_id
_entity_poly.type
_entity_poly.pdbx_seq_one_letter_code
_entity_poly.pdbx_strand_id
1 'polypeptide(L)'
;MPSDSAVVLITGAGKRIGAALATFFHARGYAVALHYQHSKNEAEALRTPFNATRADSAFCVQADLCNTNDCNGVVPAVIKRFGRLDVLINNASSFYPTAIGETTQSDWDNLFDTNARAPFFLAQAAAPHLRERQGCIVNLLDIFTDRPKPKHTVYCMAKAAQYMLTKSLALELAPEVRVNGIAPGAILWPEFGKSETQKQAIIDNTPLAKIGSVADICEAAGFLIDSARYCTGQIIDVDGGRLLR
;
A
#
# COMPACT_ATOMS: atom_id res chain seq x y z
N MET A 1 -11.26 -24.24 9.54
CA MET A 1 -9.86 -24.62 9.80
C MET A 1 -9.00 -23.41 9.47
N PRO A 2 -7.96 -23.06 10.26
CA PRO A 2 -7.03 -22.01 9.84
C PRO A 2 -6.42 -22.41 8.50
N SER A 3 -6.27 -21.46 7.60
CA SER A 3 -5.64 -21.70 6.30
C SER A 3 -4.15 -22.02 6.51
N ASP A 4 -3.62 -23.08 5.93
CA ASP A 4 -2.17 -23.34 5.88
C ASP A 4 -1.44 -22.29 5.02
N SER A 5 -2.17 -21.59 4.16
CA SER A 5 -1.63 -20.53 3.30
C SER A 5 -1.25 -19.29 4.12
N ALA A 6 -0.13 -18.67 3.78
CA ALA A 6 0.23 -17.35 4.30
C ALA A 6 -0.86 -16.32 3.95
N VAL A 7 -1.14 -15.38 4.85
CA VAL A 7 -2.19 -14.38 4.71
C VAL A 7 -1.59 -13.00 4.48
N VAL A 8 -2.04 -12.32 3.42
CA VAL A 8 -1.71 -10.93 3.15
C VAL A 8 -2.93 -10.03 3.31
N LEU A 9 -2.81 -8.98 4.10
CA LEU A 9 -3.77 -7.87 4.17
C LEU A 9 -3.29 -6.74 3.27
N ILE A 10 -4.14 -6.32 2.33
CA ILE A 10 -3.85 -5.21 1.42
C ILE A 10 -4.88 -4.11 1.61
N THR A 11 -4.44 -2.92 2.02
CA THR A 11 -5.35 -1.77 2.14
C THR A 11 -5.60 -1.14 0.78
N GLY A 12 -6.85 -0.68 0.52
CA GLY A 12 -7.24 -0.15 -0.78
C GLY A 12 -7.13 -1.17 -1.92
N ALA A 13 -7.50 -2.43 -1.67
CA ALA A 13 -7.30 -3.55 -2.58
C ALA A 13 -8.29 -3.62 -3.75
N GLY A 14 -9.35 -2.80 -3.78
CA GLY A 14 -10.41 -2.92 -4.80
C GLY A 14 -10.00 -2.48 -6.21
N LYS A 15 -9.04 -1.57 -6.35
CA LYS A 15 -8.70 -0.92 -7.64
C LYS A 15 -7.19 -0.77 -7.84
N ARG A 16 -6.80 -0.55 -9.11
CA ARG A 16 -5.46 -0.09 -9.52
C ARG A 16 -4.33 -0.97 -8.95
N ILE A 17 -3.33 -0.38 -8.29
CA ILE A 17 -2.18 -1.11 -7.70
C ILE A 17 -2.64 -2.14 -6.66
N GLY A 18 -3.59 -1.77 -5.79
CA GLY A 18 -4.10 -2.69 -4.76
C GLY A 18 -4.75 -3.95 -5.34
N ALA A 19 -5.53 -3.81 -6.40
CA ALA A 19 -6.15 -4.95 -7.10
C ALA A 19 -5.11 -5.84 -7.80
N ALA A 20 -4.08 -5.23 -8.41
CA ALA A 20 -2.98 -5.96 -9.02
C ALA A 20 -2.17 -6.74 -7.98
N LEU A 21 -1.83 -6.12 -6.84
CA LEU A 21 -1.16 -6.78 -5.71
C LEU A 21 -1.99 -7.95 -5.18
N ALA A 22 -3.31 -7.78 -5.03
CA ALA A 22 -4.21 -8.83 -4.58
C ALA A 22 -4.18 -10.04 -5.53
N THR A 23 -4.27 -9.79 -6.83
CA THR A 23 -4.19 -10.84 -7.87
C THR A 23 -2.83 -11.52 -7.87
N PHE A 24 -1.76 -10.75 -7.78
CA PHE A 24 -0.38 -11.24 -7.77
C PHE A 24 -0.10 -12.18 -6.59
N PHE A 25 -0.48 -11.78 -5.36
CA PHE A 25 -0.24 -12.61 -4.18
C PHE A 25 -1.20 -13.81 -4.11
N HIS A 26 -2.45 -13.64 -4.56
CA HIS A 26 -3.36 -14.78 -4.65
C HIS A 26 -2.82 -15.87 -5.60
N ALA A 27 -2.29 -15.50 -6.76
CA ALA A 27 -1.66 -16.43 -7.71
C ALA A 27 -0.41 -17.12 -7.13
N ARG A 28 0.27 -16.47 -6.16
CA ARG A 28 1.42 -17.03 -5.43
C ARG A 28 1.04 -17.90 -4.22
N GLY A 29 -0.24 -18.18 -4.03
CA GLY A 29 -0.72 -19.09 -2.98
C GLY A 29 -1.12 -18.40 -1.67
N TYR A 30 -1.02 -17.06 -1.55
CA TYR A 30 -1.48 -16.34 -0.36
C TYR A 30 -3.02 -16.35 -0.27
N ALA A 31 -3.53 -16.45 0.95
CA ALA A 31 -4.89 -16.00 1.23
C ALA A 31 -4.88 -14.46 1.34
N VAL A 32 -5.87 -13.78 0.74
CA VAL A 32 -5.87 -12.34 0.57
C VAL A 32 -7.02 -11.69 1.30
N ALA A 33 -6.72 -10.80 2.25
CA ALA A 33 -7.69 -9.90 2.85
C ALA A 33 -7.73 -8.59 2.05
N LEU A 34 -8.85 -8.34 1.40
CA LEU A 34 -9.11 -7.22 0.49
C LEU A 34 -9.79 -6.08 1.28
N HIS A 35 -9.02 -5.14 1.80
CA HIS A 35 -9.63 -3.97 2.42
C HIS A 35 -10.05 -2.95 1.36
N TYR A 36 -11.23 -2.37 1.55
CA TYR A 36 -11.81 -1.30 0.73
C TYR A 36 -12.61 -0.33 1.60
N GLN A 37 -12.80 0.91 1.13
CA GLN A 37 -13.71 1.90 1.74
C GLN A 37 -15.02 1.98 0.95
N HIS A 38 -14.96 2.36 -0.32
CA HIS A 38 -16.15 2.57 -1.19
C HIS A 38 -16.23 1.57 -2.36
N SER A 39 -15.13 0.90 -2.71
CA SER A 39 -15.04 0.01 -3.89
C SER A 39 -15.50 -1.42 -3.59
N LYS A 40 -16.72 -1.56 -3.04
CA LYS A 40 -17.27 -2.87 -2.67
C LYS A 40 -17.40 -3.82 -3.87
N ASN A 41 -17.97 -3.32 -4.95
CA ASN A 41 -18.23 -4.14 -6.13
C ASN A 41 -16.93 -4.66 -6.76
N GLU A 42 -15.91 -3.83 -6.83
CA GLU A 42 -14.60 -4.19 -7.36
C GLU A 42 -13.87 -5.17 -6.44
N ALA A 43 -13.95 -4.99 -5.12
CA ALA A 43 -13.38 -5.95 -4.16
C ALA A 43 -14.07 -7.32 -4.24
N GLU A 44 -15.39 -7.35 -4.34
CA GLU A 44 -16.18 -8.58 -4.53
C GLU A 44 -15.90 -9.24 -5.88
N ALA A 45 -15.69 -8.44 -6.93
CA ALA A 45 -15.31 -8.94 -8.26
C ALA A 45 -13.92 -9.63 -8.25
N LEU A 46 -13.03 -9.29 -7.33
CA LEU A 46 -11.78 -10.01 -7.09
C LEU A 46 -11.99 -11.24 -6.18
N ARG A 47 -12.74 -11.08 -5.09
CA ARG A 47 -12.97 -12.15 -4.11
C ARG A 47 -13.61 -13.38 -4.74
N THR A 48 -14.61 -13.17 -5.61
CA THR A 48 -15.38 -14.26 -6.19
C THR A 48 -14.54 -15.24 -7.01
N PRO A 49 -13.76 -14.82 -8.03
CA PRO A 49 -12.89 -15.74 -8.77
C PRO A 49 -11.74 -16.30 -7.92
N PHE A 50 -11.22 -15.55 -6.92
CA PHE A 50 -10.19 -16.07 -6.02
C PHE A 50 -10.71 -17.28 -5.24
N ASN A 51 -11.91 -17.17 -4.65
CA ASN A 51 -12.53 -18.26 -3.92
C ASN A 51 -13.02 -19.39 -4.82
N ALA A 52 -13.33 -19.12 -6.09
CA ALA A 52 -13.62 -20.17 -7.07
C ALA A 52 -12.38 -20.99 -7.44
N THR A 53 -11.21 -20.34 -7.51
CA THR A 53 -9.92 -21.00 -7.79
C THR A 53 -9.41 -21.77 -6.59
N ARG A 54 -9.50 -21.20 -5.40
CA ARG A 54 -9.07 -21.80 -4.12
C ARG A 54 -10.06 -21.41 -3.03
N ALA A 55 -10.81 -22.37 -2.54
CA ALA A 55 -11.85 -22.12 -1.54
C ALA A 55 -11.30 -21.37 -0.33
N ASP A 56 -12.07 -20.41 0.18
CA ASP A 56 -11.76 -19.63 1.39
C ASP A 56 -10.45 -18.83 1.36
N SER A 57 -9.90 -18.56 0.18
CA SER A 57 -8.61 -17.88 -0.02
C SER A 57 -8.71 -16.36 -0.13
N ALA A 58 -9.93 -15.78 -0.16
CA ALA A 58 -10.11 -14.34 -0.21
C ALA A 58 -11.25 -13.87 0.68
N PHE A 59 -11.05 -12.73 1.34
CA PHE A 59 -11.99 -12.11 2.25
C PHE A 59 -12.03 -10.60 2.06
N CYS A 60 -13.22 -10.02 1.97
CA CYS A 60 -13.38 -8.56 1.89
C CYS A 60 -13.61 -7.97 3.28
N VAL A 61 -12.90 -6.90 3.61
CA VAL A 61 -13.12 -6.11 4.82
C VAL A 61 -13.34 -4.64 4.46
N GLN A 62 -14.50 -4.11 4.84
CA GLN A 62 -14.83 -2.70 4.65
C GLN A 62 -14.44 -1.91 5.88
N ALA A 63 -13.74 -0.78 5.68
CA ALA A 63 -13.43 0.18 6.73
C ALA A 63 -13.18 1.56 6.14
N ASP A 64 -13.50 2.61 6.87
CA ASP A 64 -12.96 3.94 6.64
C ASP A 64 -11.70 4.11 7.49
N LEU A 65 -10.53 4.15 6.85
CA LEU A 65 -9.26 4.29 7.56
C LEU A 65 -9.09 5.67 8.24
N CYS A 66 -9.89 6.67 7.87
CA CYS A 66 -9.96 7.94 8.57
C CYS A 66 -10.80 7.85 9.86
N ASN A 67 -11.64 6.82 10.00
CA ASN A 67 -12.35 6.54 11.24
C ASN A 67 -11.50 5.60 12.13
N THR A 68 -11.21 6.03 13.36
CA THR A 68 -10.35 5.27 14.27
C THR A 68 -10.92 3.89 14.63
N ASN A 69 -12.23 3.79 14.86
CA ASN A 69 -12.86 2.53 15.24
C ASN A 69 -12.86 1.54 14.08
N ASP A 70 -13.15 2.00 12.87
CA ASP A 70 -13.12 1.19 11.66
C ASP A 70 -11.70 0.69 11.39
N CYS A 71 -10.72 1.58 11.42
CA CYS A 71 -9.30 1.24 11.22
C CYS A 71 -8.84 0.17 12.21
N ASN A 72 -9.16 0.31 13.50
CA ASN A 72 -8.84 -0.65 14.55
C ASN A 72 -9.55 -2.00 14.38
N GLY A 73 -10.66 -2.05 13.66
CA GLY A 73 -11.42 -3.26 13.36
C GLY A 73 -10.84 -4.13 12.23
N VAL A 74 -9.98 -3.57 11.38
CA VAL A 74 -9.49 -4.26 10.15
C VAL A 74 -8.69 -5.52 10.49
N VAL A 75 -7.61 -5.39 11.26
CA VAL A 75 -6.73 -6.51 11.60
C VAL A 75 -7.49 -7.59 12.41
N PRO A 76 -8.27 -7.27 13.45
CA PRO A 76 -9.11 -8.24 14.14
C PRO A 76 -10.05 -9.03 13.22
N ALA A 77 -10.65 -8.38 12.22
CA ALA A 77 -11.50 -9.07 11.24
C ALA A 77 -10.72 -10.09 10.40
N VAL A 78 -9.49 -9.75 9.99
CA VAL A 78 -8.59 -10.66 9.26
C VAL A 78 -8.20 -11.86 10.12
N ILE A 79 -7.82 -11.61 11.38
CA ILE A 79 -7.46 -12.68 12.33
C ILE A 79 -8.65 -13.57 12.62
N LYS A 80 -9.84 -13.00 12.83
CA LYS A 80 -11.08 -13.79 13.02
C LYS A 80 -11.35 -14.70 11.82
N ARG A 81 -11.06 -14.23 10.60
CA ARG A 81 -11.33 -14.96 9.35
C ARG A 81 -10.30 -16.05 9.07
N PHE A 82 -9.01 -15.74 9.22
CA PHE A 82 -7.93 -16.62 8.76
C PHE A 82 -7.10 -17.24 9.90
N GLY A 83 -7.22 -16.74 11.13
CA GLY A 83 -6.42 -17.20 12.27
C GLY A 83 -4.95 -16.76 12.26
N ARG A 84 -4.54 -15.99 11.24
CA ARG A 84 -3.15 -15.55 11.07
C ARG A 84 -3.03 -14.30 10.21
N LEU A 85 -1.91 -13.62 10.29
CA LEU A 85 -1.49 -12.56 9.37
C LEU A 85 0.03 -12.64 9.20
N ASP A 86 0.48 -12.75 7.95
CA ASP A 86 1.90 -12.89 7.60
C ASP A 86 2.46 -11.64 6.93
N VAL A 87 1.61 -10.91 6.20
CA VAL A 87 2.01 -9.72 5.45
C VAL A 87 0.96 -8.63 5.57
N LEU A 88 1.41 -7.39 5.85
CA LEU A 88 0.60 -6.18 5.75
C LEU A 88 1.14 -5.31 4.61
N ILE A 89 0.29 -4.99 3.63
CA ILE A 89 0.60 -4.02 2.57
C ILE A 89 -0.26 -2.77 2.78
N ASN A 90 0.36 -1.68 3.24
CA ASN A 90 -0.26 -0.38 3.36
C ASN A 90 -0.25 0.31 1.99
N ASN A 91 -1.28 0.07 1.17
CA ASN A 91 -1.43 0.62 -0.17
C ASN A 91 -2.51 1.71 -0.27
N ALA A 92 -3.49 1.75 0.63
CA ALA A 92 -4.51 2.80 0.61
C ALA A 92 -3.87 4.20 0.68
N SER A 93 -4.34 5.12 -0.15
CA SER A 93 -3.80 6.48 -0.23
C SER A 93 -4.87 7.46 -0.70
N SER A 94 -4.91 8.64 -0.10
CA SER A 94 -5.59 9.82 -0.62
C SER A 94 -4.56 10.73 -1.29
N PHE A 95 -4.88 11.22 -2.50
CA PHE A 95 -3.99 12.07 -3.29
C PHE A 95 -4.78 13.11 -4.05
N TYR A 96 -4.65 14.38 -3.68
CA TYR A 96 -5.23 15.52 -4.36
C TYR A 96 -4.47 16.81 -4.00
N PRO A 97 -4.59 17.88 -4.81
CA PRO A 97 -3.88 19.12 -4.55
C PRO A 97 -4.44 19.86 -3.33
N THR A 98 -3.54 20.45 -2.55
CA THR A 98 -3.82 21.34 -1.41
C THR A 98 -2.92 22.57 -1.53
N ALA A 99 -3.40 23.61 -2.23
CA ALA A 99 -2.63 24.82 -2.44
C ALA A 99 -2.48 25.61 -1.13
N ILE A 100 -1.34 26.24 -0.91
CA ILE A 100 -1.14 27.14 0.24
C ILE A 100 -2.13 28.30 0.17
N GLY A 101 -2.84 28.52 1.26
CA GLY A 101 -3.92 29.52 1.37
C GLY A 101 -5.32 28.96 1.09
N GLU A 102 -5.45 27.74 0.53
CA GLU A 102 -6.72 27.08 0.23
C GLU A 102 -6.94 25.80 1.03
N THR A 103 -5.87 25.26 1.63
CA THR A 103 -5.90 24.01 2.40
C THR A 103 -6.75 24.14 3.64
N THR A 104 -7.72 23.26 3.81
CA THR A 104 -8.60 23.18 4.98
C THR A 104 -8.08 22.17 6.01
N GLN A 105 -8.62 22.26 7.25
CA GLN A 105 -8.34 21.24 8.28
C GLN A 105 -8.80 19.83 7.81
N SER A 106 -9.93 19.76 7.13
CA SER A 106 -10.44 18.49 6.58
C SER A 106 -9.50 17.88 5.54
N ASP A 107 -8.84 18.69 4.70
CA ASP A 107 -7.83 18.21 3.75
C ASP A 107 -6.62 17.65 4.48
N TRP A 108 -6.15 18.37 5.52
CA TRP A 108 -5.06 17.92 6.36
C TRP A 108 -5.40 16.58 7.01
N ASP A 109 -6.53 16.49 7.71
CA ASP A 109 -6.95 15.29 8.43
C ASP A 109 -7.08 14.11 7.47
N ASN A 110 -7.77 14.26 6.34
CA ASN A 110 -7.93 13.16 5.37
C ASN A 110 -6.59 12.67 4.82
N LEU A 111 -5.68 13.58 4.43
CA LEU A 111 -4.40 13.21 3.85
C LEU A 111 -3.47 12.57 4.87
N PHE A 112 -3.41 13.09 6.11
CA PHE A 112 -2.60 12.47 7.17
C PHE A 112 -3.20 11.18 7.70
N ASP A 113 -4.51 11.14 7.89
CA ASP A 113 -5.20 9.96 8.39
C ASP A 113 -5.00 8.76 7.47
N THR A 114 -5.22 8.96 6.17
CA THR A 114 -5.07 7.87 5.20
C THR A 114 -3.62 7.47 4.98
N ASN A 115 -2.68 8.43 4.85
CA ASN A 115 -1.31 8.16 4.40
C ASN A 115 -0.30 7.93 5.53
N ALA A 116 -0.60 8.37 6.76
CA ALA A 116 0.34 8.26 7.89
C ALA A 116 -0.28 7.58 9.11
N ARG A 117 -1.41 8.10 9.63
CA ARG A 117 -2.05 7.58 10.84
C ARG A 117 -2.53 6.13 10.67
N ALA A 118 -3.28 5.84 9.63
CA ALA A 118 -3.80 4.49 9.40
C ALA A 118 -2.68 3.45 9.21
N PRO A 119 -1.64 3.67 8.38
CA PRO A 119 -0.49 2.78 8.32
C PRO A 119 0.16 2.49 9.67
N PHE A 120 0.26 3.49 10.57
CA PHE A 120 0.80 3.29 11.91
C PHE A 120 -0.08 2.37 12.76
N PHE A 121 -1.40 2.66 12.87
CA PHE A 121 -2.29 1.86 13.72
C PHE A 121 -2.53 0.46 13.17
N LEU A 122 -2.57 0.29 11.85
CA LEU A 122 -2.64 -1.03 11.24
C LEU A 122 -1.37 -1.84 11.51
N ALA A 123 -0.18 -1.22 11.41
CA ALA A 123 1.08 -1.87 11.76
C ALA A 123 1.13 -2.26 13.23
N GLN A 124 0.69 -1.37 14.14
CA GLN A 124 0.61 -1.64 15.58
C GLN A 124 -0.32 -2.82 15.88
N ALA A 125 -1.50 -2.86 15.26
CA ALA A 125 -2.44 -3.96 15.45
C ALA A 125 -1.94 -5.27 14.83
N ALA A 126 -1.23 -5.20 13.71
CA ALA A 126 -0.68 -6.36 13.02
C ALA A 126 0.58 -6.94 13.70
N ALA A 127 1.36 -6.11 14.41
CA ALA A 127 2.67 -6.47 14.94
C ALA A 127 2.70 -7.78 15.75
N PRO A 128 1.79 -8.06 16.70
CA PRO A 128 1.79 -9.32 17.44
C PRO A 128 1.68 -10.54 16.52
N HIS A 129 0.77 -10.47 15.54
CA HIS A 129 0.51 -11.56 14.61
C HIS A 129 1.64 -11.75 13.59
N LEU A 130 2.24 -10.65 13.13
CA LEU A 130 3.40 -10.70 12.23
C LEU A 130 4.63 -11.28 12.94
N ARG A 131 4.85 -10.96 14.23
CA ARG A 131 5.95 -11.55 15.03
C ARG A 131 5.85 -13.07 15.11
N GLU A 132 4.65 -13.62 15.38
CA GLU A 132 4.41 -15.06 15.42
C GLU A 132 4.75 -15.78 14.11
N ARG A 133 4.76 -15.05 13.00
CA ARG A 133 4.96 -15.57 11.64
C ARG A 133 6.30 -15.17 11.00
N GLN A 134 7.14 -14.40 11.72
CA GLN A 134 8.33 -13.77 11.14
C GLN A 134 7.98 -13.03 9.84
N GLY A 135 6.87 -12.29 9.89
CA GLY A 135 6.22 -11.68 8.76
C GLY A 135 6.87 -10.38 8.29
N CYS A 136 6.15 -9.63 7.47
CA CYS A 136 6.65 -8.35 7.01
C CYS A 136 5.55 -7.32 6.73
N ILE A 137 5.96 -6.05 6.70
CA ILE A 137 5.15 -4.89 6.30
C ILE A 137 5.78 -4.28 5.05
N VAL A 138 4.95 -3.96 4.06
CA VAL A 138 5.33 -3.17 2.89
C VAL A 138 4.46 -1.92 2.83
N ASN A 139 5.09 -0.75 2.87
CA ASN A 139 4.41 0.54 2.75
C ASN A 139 4.52 1.07 1.31
N LEU A 140 3.38 1.35 0.67
CA LEU A 140 3.36 2.05 -0.63
C LEU A 140 3.51 3.56 -0.36
N LEU A 141 4.71 4.04 -0.62
CA LEU A 141 5.12 5.43 -0.51
C LEU A 141 4.85 6.20 -1.82
N ASP A 142 5.67 7.17 -2.11
CA ASP A 142 5.69 7.93 -3.36
C ASP A 142 7.09 8.55 -3.51
N ILE A 143 7.57 8.75 -4.73
CA ILE A 143 8.81 9.50 -5.00
C ILE A 143 8.75 10.95 -4.51
N PHE A 144 7.55 11.48 -4.25
CA PHE A 144 7.38 12.83 -3.69
C PHE A 144 7.72 12.95 -2.19
N THR A 145 8.25 11.90 -1.57
CA THR A 145 8.86 11.98 -0.24
C THR A 145 10.17 12.79 -0.25
N ASP A 146 10.97 12.63 -1.30
CA ASP A 146 12.27 13.30 -1.45
C ASP A 146 12.19 14.50 -2.39
N ARG A 147 11.29 14.49 -3.35
CA ARG A 147 11.09 15.56 -4.33
C ARG A 147 9.67 16.09 -4.25
N PRO A 148 9.45 17.23 -3.56
CA PRO A 148 8.08 17.71 -3.30
C PRO A 148 7.36 18.08 -4.60
N LYS A 149 6.06 17.79 -4.63
CA LYS A 149 5.19 18.13 -5.74
C LYS A 149 4.49 19.48 -5.48
N PRO A 150 4.55 20.44 -6.42
CA PRO A 150 3.81 21.70 -6.28
C PRO A 150 2.32 21.46 -6.01
N LYS A 151 1.72 22.29 -5.15
CA LYS A 151 0.32 22.23 -4.70
C LYS A 151 -0.08 20.95 -3.95
N HIS A 152 0.88 20.16 -3.44
CA HIS A 152 0.58 18.91 -2.72
C HIS A 152 1.36 18.82 -1.40
N THR A 153 1.56 19.97 -0.74
CA THR A 153 2.39 20.06 0.47
C THR A 153 1.96 19.07 1.55
N VAL A 154 0.66 19.04 1.89
CA VAL A 154 0.13 18.15 2.95
C VAL A 154 0.33 16.68 2.60
N TYR A 155 0.07 16.30 1.34
CA TYR A 155 0.32 14.94 0.86
C TYR A 155 1.80 14.55 0.96
N CYS A 156 2.72 15.41 0.50
CA CYS A 156 4.15 15.16 0.58
C CYS A 156 4.62 14.99 2.04
N MET A 157 4.11 15.82 2.96
CA MET A 157 4.38 15.70 4.39
C MET A 157 3.87 14.37 4.96
N ALA A 158 2.66 13.96 4.61
CA ALA A 158 2.09 12.69 5.07
C ALA A 158 2.88 11.48 4.53
N LYS A 159 3.34 11.54 3.27
CA LYS A 159 4.21 10.50 2.70
C LYS A 159 5.61 10.49 3.31
N ALA A 160 6.18 11.66 3.62
CA ALA A 160 7.44 11.75 4.37
C ALA A 160 7.29 11.18 5.80
N ALA A 161 6.15 11.39 6.44
CA ALA A 161 5.83 10.75 7.72
C ALA A 161 5.77 9.21 7.56
N GLN A 162 5.14 8.69 6.51
CA GLN A 162 5.09 7.25 6.21
C GLN A 162 6.48 6.68 5.87
N TYR A 163 7.34 7.46 5.23
CA TYR A 163 8.76 7.10 4.98
C TYR A 163 9.51 6.91 6.31
N MET A 164 9.41 7.86 7.23
CA MET A 164 10.01 7.74 8.56
C MET A 164 9.38 6.60 9.36
N LEU A 165 8.06 6.41 9.28
CA LEU A 165 7.37 5.28 9.89
C LEU A 165 7.95 3.94 9.44
N THR A 166 8.26 3.79 8.15
CA THR A 166 8.87 2.57 7.61
C THR A 166 10.20 2.26 8.30
N LYS A 167 11.05 3.26 8.47
CA LYS A 167 12.36 3.11 9.14
C LYS A 167 12.24 2.86 10.64
N SER A 168 11.35 3.59 11.32
CA SER A 168 11.12 3.43 12.76
C SER A 168 10.58 2.04 13.08
N LEU A 169 9.56 1.59 12.35
CA LEU A 169 9.01 0.25 12.56
C LEU A 169 10.00 -0.86 12.21
N ALA A 170 10.86 -0.65 11.20
CA ALA A 170 11.93 -1.60 10.88
C ALA A 170 12.90 -1.81 12.03
N LEU A 171 13.18 -0.75 12.81
CA LEU A 171 14.01 -0.82 14.00
C LEU A 171 13.27 -1.46 15.20
N GLU A 172 12.01 -1.05 15.42
CA GLU A 172 11.25 -1.46 16.62
C GLU A 172 10.69 -2.89 16.54
N LEU A 173 10.44 -3.39 15.30
CA LEU A 173 9.85 -4.71 15.09
C LEU A 173 10.87 -5.79 14.74
N ALA A 174 12.15 -5.42 14.58
CA ALA A 174 13.24 -6.37 14.40
C ALA A 174 13.50 -7.13 15.72
N PRO A 175 13.99 -8.40 15.67
CA PRO A 175 14.35 -9.14 14.45
C PRO A 175 13.19 -9.89 13.78
N GLU A 176 12.00 -9.93 14.40
CA GLU A 176 10.93 -10.83 13.98
C GLU A 176 10.17 -10.34 12.74
N VAL A 177 10.03 -9.02 12.57
CA VAL A 177 9.25 -8.44 11.47
C VAL A 177 10.11 -7.49 10.65
N ARG A 178 10.15 -7.72 9.33
CA ARG A 178 10.79 -6.81 8.39
C ARG A 178 9.80 -5.74 7.92
N VAL A 179 10.25 -4.50 7.81
CA VAL A 179 9.42 -3.39 7.33
C VAL A 179 10.17 -2.65 6.23
N ASN A 180 9.59 -2.59 5.03
CA ASN A 180 10.18 -1.93 3.88
C ASN A 180 9.14 -1.08 3.15
N GLY A 181 9.61 -0.26 2.23
CA GLY A 181 8.78 0.60 1.41
C GLY A 181 9.03 0.43 -0.09
N ILE A 182 8.02 0.78 -0.87
CA ILE A 182 8.14 0.97 -2.31
C ILE A 182 7.69 2.39 -2.61
N ALA A 183 8.47 3.14 -3.36
CA ALA A 183 8.14 4.49 -3.80
C ALA A 183 7.89 4.48 -5.33
N PRO A 184 6.61 4.41 -5.75
CA PRO A 184 6.27 4.43 -7.16
C PRO A 184 6.50 5.79 -7.80
N GLY A 185 6.97 5.79 -9.04
CA GLY A 185 6.92 6.94 -9.94
C GLY A 185 5.59 7.01 -10.70
N ALA A 186 5.64 7.31 -12.00
CA ALA A 186 4.48 7.29 -12.87
C ALA A 186 4.16 5.84 -13.29
N ILE A 187 3.17 5.21 -12.65
CA ILE A 187 2.79 3.81 -12.90
C ILE A 187 1.49 3.72 -13.69
N LEU A 188 0.49 4.51 -13.34
CA LEU A 188 -0.80 4.55 -13.99
C LEU A 188 -1.20 6.00 -14.25
N TRP A 189 -1.73 6.26 -15.42
CA TRP A 189 -2.36 7.55 -15.65
C TRP A 189 -3.59 7.71 -14.75
N PRO A 190 -3.83 8.91 -14.21
CA PRO A 190 -5.11 9.21 -13.59
C PRO A 190 -6.22 9.09 -14.63
N GLU A 191 -7.39 8.65 -14.21
CA GLU A 191 -8.55 8.49 -15.10
C GLU A 191 -8.95 9.83 -15.75
N PHE A 192 -8.70 10.95 -15.08
CA PHE A 192 -9.01 12.29 -15.54
C PHE A 192 -7.87 13.27 -15.25
N GLY A 193 -7.78 14.34 -16.03
CA GLY A 193 -7.06 15.56 -15.67
C GLY A 193 -5.62 15.70 -16.17
N LYS A 194 -5.09 14.83 -17.06
CA LYS A 194 -3.80 15.07 -17.73
C LYS A 194 -3.96 15.13 -19.25
N SER A 195 -3.48 16.23 -19.83
CA SER A 195 -3.35 16.34 -21.30
C SER A 195 -2.23 15.43 -21.81
N GLU A 196 -2.25 15.12 -23.10
CA GLU A 196 -1.18 14.35 -23.75
C GLU A 196 0.18 15.05 -23.63
N THR A 197 0.22 16.38 -23.72
CA THR A 197 1.45 17.17 -23.47
C THR A 197 2.01 16.95 -22.06
N GLN A 198 1.12 16.92 -21.05
CA GLN A 198 1.56 16.66 -19.66
C GLN A 198 2.03 15.21 -19.47
N LYS A 199 1.41 14.25 -20.14
CA LYS A 199 1.85 12.85 -20.14
C LYS A 199 3.23 12.72 -20.80
N GLN A 200 3.42 13.34 -21.96
CA GLN A 200 4.69 13.34 -22.66
C GLN A 200 5.79 13.97 -21.83
N ALA A 201 5.53 15.11 -21.20
CA ALA A 201 6.50 15.75 -20.32
C ALA A 201 6.93 14.85 -19.12
N ILE A 202 6.05 13.98 -18.63
CA ILE A 202 6.40 12.99 -17.59
C ILE A 202 7.33 11.93 -18.17
N ILE A 203 7.05 11.44 -19.38
CA ILE A 203 7.88 10.44 -20.08
C ILE A 203 9.26 11.01 -20.37
N ASP A 204 9.34 12.24 -20.91
CA ASP A 204 10.58 12.92 -21.26
C ASP A 204 11.48 13.16 -20.03
N ASN A 205 10.86 13.38 -18.86
CA ASN A 205 11.56 13.53 -17.57
C ASN A 205 11.81 12.20 -16.85
N THR A 206 11.56 11.06 -17.49
CA THR A 206 11.84 9.74 -16.94
C THR A 206 13.01 9.11 -17.73
N PRO A 207 14.17 8.80 -17.12
CA PRO A 207 15.32 8.24 -17.83
C PRO A 207 15.02 7.00 -18.66
N LEU A 208 14.14 6.11 -18.19
CA LEU A 208 13.72 4.93 -18.97
C LEU A 208 12.72 5.27 -20.10
N ALA A 209 12.40 6.55 -20.33
CA ALA A 209 11.53 7.05 -21.42
C ALA A 209 10.17 6.35 -21.55
N LYS A 210 9.61 5.90 -20.44
CA LYS A 210 8.29 5.26 -20.35
C LYS A 210 7.70 5.42 -18.94
N ILE A 211 6.40 5.18 -18.80
CA ILE A 211 5.82 4.94 -17.47
C ILE A 211 6.05 3.49 -17.06
N GLY A 212 6.05 3.23 -15.77
CA GLY A 212 6.00 1.89 -15.22
C GLY A 212 4.60 1.27 -15.36
N SER A 213 4.50 0.03 -14.93
CA SER A 213 3.25 -0.74 -14.89
C SER A 213 2.94 -1.21 -13.46
N VAL A 214 1.72 -1.64 -13.23
CA VAL A 214 1.37 -2.27 -11.93
C VAL A 214 2.17 -3.54 -11.68
N ALA A 215 2.62 -4.24 -12.73
CA ALA A 215 3.47 -5.41 -12.62
C ALA A 215 4.83 -5.08 -11.99
N ASP A 216 5.43 -3.92 -12.32
CA ASP A 216 6.71 -3.49 -11.74
C ASP A 216 6.59 -3.31 -10.21
N ILE A 217 5.45 -2.79 -9.74
CA ILE A 217 5.17 -2.66 -8.30
C ILE A 217 4.92 -4.03 -7.66
N CYS A 218 4.20 -4.92 -8.34
CA CYS A 218 3.94 -6.27 -7.83
C CYS A 218 5.23 -7.08 -7.69
N GLU A 219 6.14 -7.01 -8.66
CA GLU A 219 7.44 -7.70 -8.60
C GLU A 219 8.33 -7.13 -7.48
N ALA A 220 8.38 -5.81 -7.31
CA ALA A 220 9.10 -5.19 -6.20
C ALA A 220 8.53 -5.62 -4.84
N ALA A 221 7.19 -5.69 -4.71
CA ALA A 221 6.54 -6.18 -3.50
C ALA A 221 6.85 -7.67 -3.26
N GLY A 222 6.78 -8.50 -4.30
CA GLY A 222 7.13 -9.91 -4.25
C GLY A 222 8.58 -10.12 -3.81
N PHE A 223 9.53 -9.36 -4.37
CA PHE A 223 10.93 -9.39 -3.94
C PHE A 223 11.08 -9.07 -2.45
N LEU A 224 10.50 -7.99 -1.97
CA LEU A 224 10.59 -7.58 -0.55
C LEU A 224 9.93 -8.60 0.39
N ILE A 225 8.83 -9.23 -0.03
CA ILE A 225 8.07 -10.17 0.80
C ILE A 225 8.71 -11.56 0.78
N ASP A 226 8.96 -12.12 -0.41
CA ASP A 226 9.33 -13.52 -0.58
C ASP A 226 10.84 -13.75 -0.55
N SER A 227 11.66 -12.81 -1.05
CA SER A 227 13.08 -13.05 -1.35
C SER A 227 14.05 -12.24 -0.47
N ALA A 228 13.74 -10.98 -0.17
CA ALA A 228 14.66 -10.05 0.49
C ALA A 228 14.74 -10.27 2.01
N ARG A 229 15.18 -11.46 2.44
CA ARG A 229 15.17 -11.86 3.86
C ARG A 229 16.11 -11.04 4.76
N TYR A 230 17.11 -10.39 4.19
CA TYR A 230 18.08 -9.54 4.91
C TYR A 230 17.84 -8.04 4.65
N CYS A 231 16.63 -7.65 4.18
CA CYS A 231 16.26 -6.27 3.94
C CYS A 231 15.18 -5.84 4.94
N THR A 232 15.47 -4.81 5.72
CA THR A 232 14.52 -4.06 6.55
C THR A 232 14.88 -2.59 6.57
N GLY A 233 13.90 -1.70 6.70
CA GLY A 233 14.08 -0.25 6.67
C GLY A 233 14.45 0.33 5.29
N GLN A 234 14.36 -0.47 4.22
CA GLN A 234 14.71 -0.04 2.87
C GLN A 234 13.49 0.49 2.12
N ILE A 235 13.71 1.49 1.28
CA ILE A 235 12.71 1.99 0.34
C ILE A 235 13.26 1.78 -1.07
N ILE A 236 12.49 1.10 -1.91
CA ILE A 236 12.84 0.85 -3.31
C ILE A 236 12.06 1.82 -4.19
N ASP A 237 12.78 2.69 -4.91
CA ASP A 237 12.19 3.56 -5.91
C ASP A 237 11.88 2.75 -7.17
N VAL A 238 10.61 2.71 -7.57
CA VAL A 238 10.13 2.06 -8.80
C VAL A 238 9.58 3.16 -9.71
N ASP A 239 10.48 3.96 -10.26
CA ASP A 239 10.15 5.25 -10.88
C ASP A 239 10.76 5.47 -12.29
N GLY A 240 11.51 4.49 -12.80
CA GLY A 240 12.22 4.60 -14.06
C GLY A 240 13.39 5.61 -14.04
N GLY A 241 13.90 5.94 -12.84
CA GLY A 241 14.96 6.91 -12.63
C GLY A 241 14.48 8.37 -12.55
N ARG A 242 13.19 8.59 -12.38
CA ARG A 242 12.60 9.95 -12.41
C ARG A 242 13.10 10.86 -11.28
N LEU A 243 13.49 10.32 -10.14
CA LEU A 243 14.09 11.10 -9.05
C LEU A 243 15.46 11.66 -9.39
N LEU A 244 16.16 11.11 -10.38
CA LEU A 244 17.50 11.56 -10.78
C LEU A 244 17.49 12.84 -11.64
N ARG A 245 16.30 13.36 -12.02
CA ARG A 245 16.14 14.56 -12.88
C ARG A 245 15.27 15.65 -12.28
#